data_d76d1f38ee242003abd7da34e679b418
#
_entry.id   d76d1f38ee242003abd7da34e679b418
#
_cell.length_a   1.000
_cell.length_b   1.000
_cell.length_c   1.000
_cell.angle_alpha   90.00
_cell.angle_beta   90.00
_cell.angle_gamma   90.00
#
_symmetry.space_group_name_H-M   'P 1'
#
loop_
_entity.id
_entity.type
_entity.pdbx_description
1 polymer ?
#
loop_
_entity_poly.entity_id
_entity_poly.type
_entity_poly.pdbx_seq_one_letter_code
_entity_poly.pdbx_strand_id
1 'polypeptide(L)'
;MTLAALAAMLWSLPAAAQEEYRQPALENPESWSVVVIPDLQGYAKNEASQPIARLMTAWIADNIERLNVRMVLCVGDVVEQNDRIGNGFSGDLTSVCQWQGMADAFDVLDGRVPYLVATGNHDYTYTRSGARRTHLNEYFPIGRNPLNAAAICQFGLDSDENPAVENCAFELKAPDGKDYLFLNMEFAPRDTVMKWAQQVAGLEEYADHRIVLMTHAYLDAKDQRLSGPCKVTSYEPLVRNGRIVKIKGLPLPDASNGEELWQKLVRPASNIELVVCGHISGSGFRTDRNSAGKDVHQMLFDAQ
;
A
#
# COMPACT_ATOMS: atom_id res chain seq x y z
N MET A 1 -29.65 -61.37 -26.84
CA MET A 1 -28.58 -60.88 -25.97
C MET A 1 -27.62 -60.02 -26.82
N THR A 2 -27.81 -58.75 -26.81
CA THR A 2 -26.98 -57.79 -27.56
C THR A 2 -26.23 -56.93 -26.54
N LEU A 3 -24.89 -57.09 -26.49
CA LEU A 3 -24.02 -56.29 -25.73
C LEU A 3 -23.90 -54.89 -26.39
N ALA A 4 -24.27 -53.85 -25.69
CA ALA A 4 -23.97 -52.48 -26.08
C ALA A 4 -22.60 -52.11 -25.53
N ALA A 5 -21.63 -51.83 -26.40
CA ALA A 5 -20.33 -51.29 -26.04
C ALA A 5 -20.44 -49.79 -25.81
N LEU A 6 -20.19 -49.33 -24.56
CA LEU A 6 -20.07 -47.93 -24.23
C LEU A 6 -18.64 -47.50 -24.59
N ALA A 7 -18.45 -46.71 -25.64
CA ALA A 7 -17.20 -46.06 -25.96
C ALA A 7 -17.07 -44.82 -25.11
N ALA A 8 -16.17 -44.84 -24.12
CA ALA A 8 -15.78 -43.66 -23.37
C ALA A 8 -14.85 -42.79 -24.23
N MET A 9 -15.36 -41.68 -24.77
CA MET A 9 -14.53 -40.63 -25.35
C MET A 9 -13.79 -39.88 -24.23
N LEU A 10 -12.55 -40.23 -23.99
CA LEU A 10 -11.62 -39.40 -23.23
C LEU A 10 -11.29 -38.16 -24.07
N TRP A 11 -11.92 -37.08 -23.77
CA TRP A 11 -11.47 -35.78 -24.26
C TRP A 11 -10.16 -35.47 -23.54
N SER A 12 -9.04 -35.62 -24.21
CA SER A 12 -7.77 -35.06 -23.81
C SER A 12 -7.87 -33.53 -23.98
N LEU A 13 -8.14 -32.83 -22.89
CA LEU A 13 -7.88 -31.39 -22.85
C LEU A 13 -6.41 -31.18 -23.18
N PRO A 14 -6.05 -30.27 -24.10
CA PRO A 14 -4.66 -29.93 -24.30
C PRO A 14 -4.12 -29.46 -22.95
N ALA A 15 -3.07 -30.10 -22.47
CA ALA A 15 -2.32 -29.56 -21.31
C ALA A 15 -1.89 -28.16 -21.71
N ALA A 16 -2.49 -27.15 -21.08
CA ALA A 16 -1.96 -25.80 -21.14
C ALA A 16 -0.48 -25.94 -20.74
N ALA A 17 0.42 -25.59 -21.65
CA ALA A 17 1.85 -25.60 -21.33
C ALA A 17 2.01 -24.76 -20.06
N GLN A 18 2.31 -25.41 -18.95
CA GLN A 18 2.73 -24.69 -17.75
C GLN A 18 3.96 -23.92 -18.18
N GLU A 19 3.86 -22.60 -18.27
CA GLU A 19 5.05 -21.77 -18.44
C GLU A 19 5.98 -22.12 -17.28
N GLU A 20 7.14 -22.62 -17.63
CA GLU A 20 8.17 -22.96 -16.65
C GLU A 20 8.54 -21.70 -15.88
N TYR A 21 8.38 -21.72 -14.55
CA TYR A 21 8.71 -20.58 -13.70
C TYR A 21 10.16 -20.17 -13.95
N ARG A 22 10.34 -18.98 -14.47
CA ARG A 22 11.66 -18.35 -14.62
C ARG A 22 11.92 -17.46 -13.44
N GLN A 23 13.04 -17.69 -12.80
CA GLN A 23 13.48 -16.82 -11.70
C GLN A 23 13.70 -15.40 -12.25
N PRO A 24 13.16 -14.38 -11.58
CA PRO A 24 13.35 -13.00 -12.01
C PRO A 24 14.83 -12.61 -11.94
N ALA A 25 15.26 -11.73 -12.84
CA ALA A 25 16.61 -11.19 -12.87
C ALA A 25 16.54 -9.71 -13.31
N LEU A 26 17.49 -8.91 -12.84
CA LEU A 26 17.65 -7.55 -13.32
C LEU A 26 18.22 -7.60 -14.75
N GLU A 27 17.64 -6.81 -15.67
CA GLU A 27 18.18 -6.65 -17.01
C GLU A 27 19.58 -5.99 -16.97
N ASN A 28 19.75 -4.98 -16.11
CA ASN A 28 21.03 -4.39 -15.80
C ASN A 28 21.44 -4.80 -14.37
N PRO A 29 22.52 -5.54 -14.17
CA PRO A 29 22.98 -5.98 -12.85
C PRO A 29 23.32 -4.86 -11.87
N GLU A 30 23.60 -3.65 -12.36
CA GLU A 30 23.87 -2.47 -11.53
C GLU A 30 22.58 -1.78 -11.09
N SER A 31 21.41 -2.19 -11.60
CA SER A 31 20.13 -1.68 -11.15
C SER A 31 19.78 -2.18 -9.74
N TRP A 32 18.88 -1.50 -9.12
CA TRP A 32 18.28 -1.89 -7.85
C TRP A 32 16.75 -1.82 -7.95
N SER A 33 16.04 -2.41 -7.01
CA SER A 33 14.60 -2.54 -7.07
C SER A 33 13.91 -1.99 -5.85
N VAL A 34 12.72 -1.44 -6.09
CA VAL A 34 11.67 -1.24 -5.10
C VAL A 34 10.54 -2.23 -5.40
N VAL A 35 10.13 -2.99 -4.41
CA VAL A 35 9.01 -3.94 -4.57
C VAL A 35 7.74 -3.31 -4.00
N VAL A 36 6.65 -3.35 -4.76
CA VAL A 36 5.35 -2.86 -4.33
C VAL A 36 4.46 -4.05 -3.98
N ILE A 37 3.97 -4.10 -2.76
CA ILE A 37 2.94 -5.04 -2.29
C ILE A 37 1.59 -4.34 -2.47
N PRO A 38 0.64 -4.95 -3.22
CA PRO A 38 -0.69 -4.40 -3.42
C PRO A 38 -1.54 -4.49 -2.16
N ASP A 39 -2.79 -4.07 -2.29
CA ASP A 39 -3.82 -4.15 -1.26
C ASP A 39 -3.97 -5.58 -0.71
N LEU A 40 -3.90 -5.75 0.61
CA LEU A 40 -3.87 -7.06 1.27
C LEU A 40 -5.21 -7.50 1.88
N GLN A 41 -6.21 -6.60 1.98
CA GLN A 41 -7.45 -6.89 2.70
C GLN A 41 -8.19 -8.12 2.16
N GLY A 42 -8.14 -8.39 0.86
CA GLY A 42 -8.72 -9.59 0.25
C GLY A 42 -8.11 -10.89 0.80
N TYR A 43 -6.82 -10.86 1.10
CA TYR A 43 -6.08 -11.99 1.66
C TYR A 43 -6.18 -12.04 3.19
N ALA A 44 -6.22 -10.88 3.84
CA ALA A 44 -6.23 -10.76 5.31
C ALA A 44 -7.49 -11.32 5.95
N LYS A 45 -8.65 -11.13 5.30
CA LYS A 45 -9.98 -11.40 5.89
C LYS A 45 -10.36 -12.86 6.08
N ASN A 46 -9.70 -13.77 5.35
CA ASN A 46 -10.01 -15.21 5.42
C ASN A 46 -8.79 -16.04 5.79
N GLU A 47 -8.95 -16.99 6.72
CA GLU A 47 -7.88 -17.87 7.17
C GLU A 47 -7.22 -18.62 6.00
N ALA A 48 -8.02 -19.11 5.06
CA ALA A 48 -7.54 -19.84 3.89
C ALA A 48 -6.70 -18.98 2.93
N SER A 49 -6.84 -17.66 2.95
CA SER A 49 -6.16 -16.73 2.04
C SER A 49 -4.91 -16.07 2.64
N GLN A 50 -4.78 -16.01 3.96
CA GLN A 50 -3.60 -15.40 4.61
C GLN A 50 -2.24 -15.99 4.18
N PRO A 51 -2.13 -17.30 3.88
CA PRO A 51 -0.89 -17.86 3.35
C PRO A 51 -0.40 -17.20 2.04
N ILE A 52 -1.28 -16.57 1.26
CA ILE A 52 -0.89 -15.87 0.03
C ILE A 52 -0.04 -14.64 0.35
N ALA A 53 -0.42 -13.86 1.36
CA ALA A 53 0.39 -12.72 1.82
C ALA A 53 1.78 -13.17 2.31
N ARG A 54 1.84 -14.31 3.04
CA ARG A 54 3.12 -14.92 3.45
C ARG A 54 3.97 -15.39 2.27
N LEU A 55 3.34 -15.91 1.22
CA LEU A 55 4.07 -16.28 0.00
C LEU A 55 4.63 -15.06 -0.73
N MET A 56 3.90 -13.94 -0.76
CA MET A 56 4.40 -12.68 -1.36
C MET A 56 5.66 -12.19 -0.64
N THR A 57 5.62 -12.11 0.69
CA THR A 57 6.77 -11.63 1.49
C THR A 57 7.93 -12.63 1.47
N ALA A 58 7.66 -13.94 1.51
CA ALA A 58 8.69 -14.97 1.35
C ALA A 58 9.37 -14.88 -0.03
N TRP A 59 8.60 -14.69 -1.10
CA TRP A 59 9.16 -14.49 -2.43
C TRP A 59 10.06 -13.24 -2.49
N ILE A 60 9.65 -12.14 -1.86
CA ILE A 60 10.48 -10.94 -1.75
C ILE A 60 11.78 -11.28 -1.02
N ALA A 61 11.69 -11.92 0.15
CA ALA A 61 12.82 -12.29 0.97
C ALA A 61 13.83 -13.19 0.21
N ASP A 62 13.34 -14.13 -0.60
CA ASP A 62 14.17 -15.03 -1.41
C ASP A 62 14.85 -14.33 -2.58
N ASN A 63 14.34 -13.17 -3.00
CA ASN A 63 14.84 -12.44 -4.16
C ASN A 63 15.56 -11.12 -3.81
N ILE A 64 15.75 -10.78 -2.51
CA ILE A 64 16.40 -9.52 -2.09
C ILE A 64 17.76 -9.35 -2.80
N GLU A 65 18.62 -10.34 -2.70
CA GLU A 65 19.97 -10.27 -3.28
C GLU A 65 19.93 -10.27 -4.83
N ARG A 66 19.11 -11.15 -5.41
CA ARG A 66 19.04 -11.32 -6.88
C ARG A 66 18.50 -10.08 -7.58
N LEU A 67 17.50 -9.45 -7.00
CA LEU A 67 16.87 -8.26 -7.54
C LEU A 67 17.41 -6.98 -6.92
N ASN A 68 18.44 -7.08 -6.07
CA ASN A 68 19.01 -5.94 -5.36
C ASN A 68 17.90 -5.07 -4.74
N VAL A 69 16.94 -5.71 -4.00
CA VAL A 69 15.81 -5.02 -3.41
C VAL A 69 16.28 -4.13 -2.27
N ARG A 70 15.95 -2.86 -2.32
CA ARG A 70 16.38 -1.85 -1.34
C ARG A 70 15.23 -1.26 -0.53
N MET A 71 14.00 -1.41 -0.99
CA MET A 71 12.80 -0.93 -0.31
C MET A 71 11.61 -1.80 -0.70
N VAL A 72 10.70 -2.02 0.25
CA VAL A 72 9.38 -2.62 0.00
C VAL A 72 8.31 -1.60 0.38
N LEU A 73 7.34 -1.40 -0.49
CA LEU A 73 6.21 -0.48 -0.29
C LEU A 73 4.90 -1.28 -0.28
N CYS A 74 4.15 -1.24 0.81
CA CYS A 74 2.80 -1.78 0.89
C CYS A 74 1.81 -0.61 0.79
N VAL A 75 0.99 -0.60 -0.26
CA VAL A 75 0.19 0.58 -0.64
C VAL A 75 -1.10 0.77 0.18
N GLY A 76 -1.28 0.03 1.26
CA GLY A 76 -2.43 0.16 2.16
C GLY A 76 -3.46 -0.94 2.01
N ASP A 77 -4.62 -0.76 2.63
CA ASP A 77 -5.67 -1.77 2.78
C ASP A 77 -5.09 -3.11 3.26
N VAL A 78 -4.32 -3.02 4.36
CA VAL A 78 -3.62 -4.15 4.98
C VAL A 78 -4.63 -5.16 5.52
N VAL A 79 -5.74 -4.66 6.07
CA VAL A 79 -6.83 -5.46 6.61
C VAL A 79 -8.17 -5.06 6.01
N GLU A 80 -9.15 -5.96 6.03
CA GLU A 80 -10.53 -5.65 5.62
C GLU A 80 -11.28 -4.84 6.67
N GLN A 81 -10.87 -4.95 7.94
CA GLN A 81 -11.55 -4.32 9.08
C GLN A 81 -10.52 -3.87 10.11
N ASN A 82 -10.45 -2.57 10.36
CA ASN A 82 -9.55 -2.04 11.37
C ASN A 82 -9.97 -2.41 12.80
N ASP A 83 -11.28 -2.31 13.13
CA ASP A 83 -11.76 -2.56 14.48
C ASP A 83 -11.90 -4.03 14.81
N ARG A 84 -11.81 -4.33 16.11
CA ARG A 84 -11.93 -5.68 16.70
C ARG A 84 -13.38 -6.13 16.76
N ILE A 85 -13.95 -6.45 15.61
CA ILE A 85 -15.28 -7.02 15.48
C ILE A 85 -15.22 -8.53 15.30
N GLY A 86 -16.36 -9.20 15.51
CA GLY A 86 -16.46 -10.64 15.37
C GLY A 86 -16.25 -11.10 13.92
N ASN A 87 -15.83 -12.34 13.76
CA ASN A 87 -15.79 -13.02 12.47
C ASN A 87 -17.19 -13.15 11.84
N GLY A 88 -17.23 -13.43 10.54
CA GLY A 88 -18.47 -13.51 9.76
C GLY A 88 -18.99 -12.18 9.23
N PHE A 89 -18.27 -11.09 9.52
CA PHE A 89 -18.50 -9.79 8.92
C PHE A 89 -17.34 -9.46 7.98
N SER A 90 -17.50 -9.56 6.67
CA SER A 90 -16.41 -9.42 5.70
C SER A 90 -15.24 -10.38 5.95
N GLY A 91 -15.50 -11.68 5.83
CA GLY A 91 -14.54 -12.76 6.04
C GLY A 91 -14.82 -13.57 7.30
N ASP A 92 -13.99 -14.56 7.56
CA ASP A 92 -14.10 -15.49 8.69
C ASP A 92 -13.19 -15.12 9.87
N LEU A 93 -12.31 -14.14 9.71
CA LEU A 93 -11.37 -13.69 10.73
C LEU A 93 -11.79 -12.38 11.41
N THR A 94 -11.51 -12.27 12.71
CA THR A 94 -11.63 -11.00 13.43
C THR A 94 -10.55 -10.02 13.00
N SER A 95 -10.75 -8.72 13.23
CA SER A 95 -9.75 -7.68 12.95
C SER A 95 -8.40 -7.98 13.60
N VAL A 96 -8.40 -8.48 14.84
CA VAL A 96 -7.17 -8.87 15.55
C VAL A 96 -6.41 -9.96 14.79
N CYS A 97 -7.14 -10.99 14.29
CA CYS A 97 -6.52 -12.06 13.51
C CYS A 97 -6.05 -11.57 12.16
N GLN A 98 -6.75 -10.62 11.55
CA GLN A 98 -6.33 -10.01 10.28
C GLN A 98 -5.04 -9.22 10.47
N TRP A 99 -4.99 -8.28 11.40
CA TRP A 99 -3.79 -7.50 11.71
C TRP A 99 -2.60 -8.38 12.08
N GLN A 100 -2.81 -9.35 12.99
CA GLN A 100 -1.74 -10.25 13.40
C GLN A 100 -1.23 -11.10 12.23
N GLY A 101 -2.13 -11.67 11.42
CA GLY A 101 -1.76 -12.49 10.27
C GLY A 101 -0.95 -11.73 9.22
N MET A 102 -1.29 -10.46 8.99
CA MET A 102 -0.52 -9.60 8.07
C MET A 102 0.81 -9.18 8.70
N ALA A 103 0.82 -8.82 9.98
CA ALA A 103 2.08 -8.54 10.68
C ALA A 103 3.03 -9.75 10.61
N ASP A 104 2.56 -10.96 10.94
CA ASP A 104 3.36 -12.20 10.86
C ASP A 104 3.88 -12.46 9.43
N ALA A 105 3.15 -12.06 8.40
CA ALA A 105 3.61 -12.21 7.02
C ALA A 105 4.86 -11.35 6.73
N PHE A 106 5.02 -10.21 7.40
CA PHE A 106 6.17 -9.31 7.23
C PHE A 106 7.39 -9.72 8.07
N ASP A 107 7.27 -10.64 9.05
CA ASP A 107 8.41 -11.09 9.90
C ASP A 107 9.64 -11.50 9.09
N VAL A 108 9.42 -12.14 7.95
CA VAL A 108 10.49 -12.64 7.08
C VAL A 108 11.32 -11.51 6.44
N LEU A 109 10.82 -10.28 6.43
CA LEU A 109 11.49 -9.09 5.90
C LEU A 109 12.26 -8.32 6.98
N ASP A 110 11.92 -8.52 8.28
CA ASP A 110 12.54 -7.80 9.39
C ASP A 110 14.06 -8.05 9.45
N GLY A 111 14.83 -6.95 9.51
CA GLY A 111 16.29 -6.97 9.49
C GLY A 111 16.94 -7.33 8.14
N ARG A 112 16.13 -7.55 7.08
CA ARG A 112 16.64 -7.93 5.74
C ARG A 112 16.44 -6.84 4.69
N VAL A 113 15.33 -6.14 4.74
CA VAL A 113 15.02 -5.01 3.86
C VAL A 113 14.10 -4.03 4.59
N PRO A 114 14.29 -2.71 4.44
CA PRO A 114 13.34 -1.74 4.99
C PRO A 114 12.02 -1.81 4.21
N TYR A 115 10.91 -1.55 4.91
CA TYR A 115 9.60 -1.48 4.27
C TYR A 115 8.74 -0.37 4.87
N LEU A 116 7.91 0.25 4.04
CA LEU A 116 6.87 1.19 4.41
C LEU A 116 5.50 0.57 4.20
N VAL A 117 4.59 0.82 5.12
CA VAL A 117 3.19 0.41 5.03
C VAL A 117 2.31 1.64 5.08
N ALA A 118 1.59 1.91 3.99
CA ALA A 118 0.56 2.95 3.97
C ALA A 118 -0.71 2.43 4.63
N THR A 119 -1.57 3.34 5.04
CA THR A 119 -2.95 3.02 5.38
C THR A 119 -3.85 3.19 4.18
N GLY A 120 -4.75 2.23 3.96
CA GLY A 120 -5.89 2.38 3.07
C GLY A 120 -7.17 2.73 3.82
N ASN A 121 -8.28 2.79 3.12
CA ASN A 121 -9.56 3.13 3.73
C ASN A 121 -10.11 2.03 4.65
N HIS A 122 -9.72 0.77 4.44
CA HIS A 122 -10.08 -0.36 5.29
C HIS A 122 -9.29 -0.41 6.60
N ASP A 123 -8.13 0.24 6.66
CA ASP A 123 -7.24 0.28 7.82
C ASP A 123 -7.67 1.31 8.88
N TYR A 124 -8.80 1.99 8.68
CA TYR A 124 -9.30 3.01 9.58
C TYR A 124 -10.68 2.70 10.15
N THR A 125 -10.89 3.18 11.37
CA THR A 125 -12.20 3.42 11.97
C THR A 125 -12.45 4.91 12.03
N TYR A 126 -13.61 5.34 11.54
CA TYR A 126 -13.98 6.74 11.46
C TYR A 126 -15.00 7.11 12.52
N THR A 127 -14.81 8.27 13.13
CA THR A 127 -15.83 8.87 13.98
C THR A 127 -16.78 9.74 13.14
N ARG A 128 -17.91 10.14 13.72
CA ARG A 128 -18.83 11.06 13.04
C ARG A 128 -18.25 12.46 12.81
N SER A 129 -17.27 12.85 13.60
CA SER A 129 -16.55 14.13 13.43
C SER A 129 -15.51 14.08 12.32
N GLY A 130 -15.28 12.91 11.69
CA GLY A 130 -14.26 12.72 10.66
C GLY A 130 -12.90 12.29 11.20
N ALA A 131 -12.72 12.25 12.53
CA ALA A 131 -11.49 11.71 13.09
C ALA A 131 -11.37 10.22 12.76
N ARG A 132 -10.18 9.77 12.44
CA ARG A 132 -9.85 8.42 12.01
C ARG A 132 -8.78 7.82 12.91
N ARG A 133 -8.88 6.52 13.18
CA ARG A 133 -7.93 5.76 13.99
C ARG A 133 -7.59 4.46 13.28
N THR A 134 -6.32 4.07 13.38
CA THR A 134 -5.81 2.82 12.84
C THR A 134 -5.08 2.03 13.91
N HIS A 135 -5.07 0.71 13.80
CA HIS A 135 -4.21 -0.17 14.59
C HIS A 135 -2.84 -0.39 13.94
N LEU A 136 -2.55 0.26 12.79
CA LEU A 136 -1.29 0.08 12.08
C LEU A 136 -0.06 0.22 13.00
N ASN A 137 -0.02 1.26 13.82
CA ASN A 137 1.11 1.53 14.72
C ASN A 137 1.26 0.48 15.85
N GLU A 138 0.22 -0.29 16.17
CA GLU A 138 0.28 -1.40 17.14
C GLU A 138 0.97 -2.63 16.53
N TYR A 139 0.71 -2.91 15.24
CA TYR A 139 1.18 -4.11 14.55
C TYR A 139 2.44 -3.88 13.71
N PHE A 140 2.65 -2.65 13.24
CA PHE A 140 3.81 -2.23 12.47
C PHE A 140 4.52 -1.04 13.12
N PRO A 141 4.90 -1.12 14.42
CA PRO A 141 5.65 -0.05 15.05
C PRO A 141 7.00 0.12 14.36
N ILE A 142 7.50 1.35 14.30
CA ILE A 142 8.76 1.66 13.59
C ILE A 142 9.95 0.81 14.07
N GLY A 143 10.00 0.47 15.33
CA GLY A 143 11.06 -0.34 15.93
C GLY A 143 10.97 -1.84 15.66
N ARG A 144 9.89 -2.31 15.02
CA ARG A 144 9.72 -3.72 14.64
C ARG A 144 10.85 -4.17 13.71
N ASN A 145 11.08 -3.43 12.64
CA ASN A 145 12.20 -3.66 11.73
C ASN A 145 13.35 -2.70 12.05
N PRO A 146 14.54 -3.18 12.46
CA PRO A 146 15.66 -2.30 12.77
C PRO A 146 16.12 -1.46 11.57
N LEU A 147 15.88 -1.93 10.33
CA LEU A 147 16.19 -1.16 9.13
C LEU A 147 15.21 -0.01 8.93
N ASN A 148 13.93 -0.16 9.31
CA ASN A 148 12.98 0.94 9.32
C ASN A 148 13.38 2.00 10.35
N ALA A 149 13.76 1.56 11.56
CA ALA A 149 14.22 2.48 12.61
C ALA A 149 15.49 3.24 12.23
N ALA A 150 16.33 2.65 11.37
CA ALA A 150 17.53 3.31 10.86
C ALA A 150 17.26 4.25 9.68
N ALA A 151 16.21 4.00 8.88
CA ALA A 151 15.90 4.76 7.68
C ALA A 151 14.96 5.95 7.93
N ILE A 152 14.16 5.90 9.01
CA ILE A 152 13.18 6.96 9.28
C ILE A 152 13.87 8.28 9.61
N CYS A 153 13.47 9.35 8.92
CA CYS A 153 14.03 10.68 9.10
C CYS A 153 12.99 11.74 9.48
N GLN A 154 11.70 11.55 9.11
CA GLN A 154 10.63 12.49 9.42
C GLN A 154 9.36 11.76 9.83
N PHE A 155 8.61 12.36 10.77
CA PHE A 155 7.25 11.93 11.14
C PHE A 155 6.25 13.06 10.91
N GLY A 156 5.13 12.71 10.27
CA GLY A 156 3.88 13.45 10.38
C GLY A 156 3.05 12.95 11.56
N LEU A 157 1.89 13.56 11.78
CA LEU A 157 1.04 13.27 12.92
C LEU A 157 -0.24 12.54 12.51
N ASP A 158 -0.72 11.64 13.36
CA ASP A 158 -2.04 11.03 13.26
C ASP A 158 -3.17 12.01 13.63
N SER A 159 -4.42 11.53 13.73
CA SER A 159 -5.56 12.36 14.13
C SER A 159 -5.57 12.75 15.61
N ASP A 160 -4.79 12.07 16.43
CA ASP A 160 -4.64 12.32 17.87
C ASP A 160 -3.32 13.08 18.16
N GLU A 161 -2.68 13.67 17.13
CA GLU A 161 -1.45 14.48 17.18
C GLU A 161 -0.20 13.69 17.66
N ASN A 162 -0.16 12.37 17.43
CA ASN A 162 1.00 11.55 17.71
C ASN A 162 1.82 11.31 16.43
N PRO A 163 3.17 11.19 16.54
CA PRO A 163 3.98 10.71 15.43
C PRO A 163 3.51 9.33 14.95
N ALA A 164 3.34 9.17 13.65
CA ALA A 164 2.69 8.00 13.10
C ALA A 164 3.38 7.47 11.84
N VAL A 165 3.45 6.13 11.70
CA VAL A 165 4.12 5.50 10.56
C VAL A 165 3.34 5.64 9.26
N GLU A 166 2.02 5.85 9.32
CA GLU A 166 1.21 6.17 8.14
C GLU A 166 1.54 7.53 7.54
N ASN A 167 2.23 8.38 8.29
CA ASN A 167 2.72 9.69 7.84
C ASN A 167 4.19 9.81 8.22
N CYS A 168 5.09 9.30 7.39
CA CYS A 168 6.52 9.34 7.69
C CYS A 168 7.36 9.42 6.42
N ALA A 169 8.63 9.72 6.56
CA ALA A 169 9.60 9.67 5.48
C ALA A 169 10.81 8.84 5.87
N PHE A 170 11.28 8.02 4.93
CA PHE A 170 12.50 7.23 5.02
C PHE A 170 13.54 7.76 4.04
N GLU A 171 14.74 7.96 4.53
CA GLU A 171 15.88 8.31 3.69
C GLU A 171 16.68 7.04 3.33
N LEU A 172 17.04 6.92 2.08
CA LEU A 172 17.81 5.81 1.56
C LEU A 172 18.89 6.30 0.59
N LYS A 173 20.14 5.96 0.88
CA LYS A 173 21.21 6.07 -0.12
C LYS A 173 21.21 4.84 -1.00
N ALA A 174 20.86 5.03 -2.26
CA ALA A 174 20.75 3.92 -3.21
C ALA A 174 22.10 3.48 -3.77
N PRO A 175 22.22 2.26 -4.31
CA PRO A 175 23.46 1.75 -4.90
C PRO A 175 23.97 2.58 -6.08
N ASP A 176 23.12 3.33 -6.76
CA ASP A 176 23.49 4.28 -7.83
C ASP A 176 24.13 5.58 -7.31
N GLY A 177 24.32 5.67 -5.99
CA GLY A 177 24.93 6.81 -5.31
C GLY A 177 23.99 8.00 -5.09
N LYS A 178 22.72 7.90 -5.50
CA LYS A 178 21.72 8.95 -5.32
C LYS A 178 21.00 8.77 -3.97
N ASP A 179 20.56 9.89 -3.44
CA ASP A 179 19.78 9.92 -2.22
C ASP A 179 18.28 9.95 -2.57
N TYR A 180 17.52 9.06 -1.93
CA TYR A 180 16.08 8.91 -2.11
C TYR A 180 15.35 9.21 -0.80
N LEU A 181 14.21 9.85 -0.92
CA LEU A 181 13.26 10.03 0.17
C LEU A 181 11.96 9.31 -0.18
N PHE A 182 11.58 8.31 0.61
CA PHE A 182 10.30 7.63 0.50
C PHE A 182 9.31 8.31 1.44
N LEU A 183 8.38 9.04 0.88
CA LEU A 183 7.38 9.83 1.62
C LEU A 183 6.07 9.07 1.66
N ASN A 184 5.68 8.58 2.85
CA ASN A 184 4.43 7.88 3.08
C ASN A 184 3.36 8.83 3.59
N MET A 185 2.18 8.80 2.99
CA MET A 185 1.03 9.59 3.40
C MET A 185 -0.20 8.70 3.58
N GLU A 186 -0.95 8.98 4.65
CA GLU A 186 -2.21 8.30 4.97
C GLU A 186 -3.21 8.30 3.81
N PHE A 187 -4.20 7.39 3.83
CA PHE A 187 -5.33 7.41 2.91
C PHE A 187 -6.06 8.75 2.95
N ALA A 188 -6.33 9.32 1.77
CA ALA A 188 -6.99 10.62 1.64
C ALA A 188 -6.41 11.65 2.63
N PRO A 189 -5.15 12.09 2.42
CA PRO A 189 -4.40 12.84 3.41
C PRO A 189 -5.11 14.11 3.86
N ARG A 190 -5.13 14.33 5.18
CA ARG A 190 -5.67 15.55 5.80
C ARG A 190 -4.86 16.79 5.40
N ASP A 191 -5.47 17.95 5.50
CA ASP A 191 -4.80 19.23 5.21
C ASP A 191 -3.53 19.42 6.06
N THR A 192 -3.50 18.94 7.30
CA THR A 192 -2.32 18.96 8.18
C THR A 192 -1.19 18.10 7.64
N VAL A 193 -1.50 16.88 7.18
CA VAL A 193 -0.55 15.95 6.58
C VAL A 193 -0.05 16.47 5.24
N MET A 194 -0.94 17.06 4.44
CA MET A 194 -0.57 17.73 3.18
C MET A 194 0.47 18.83 3.43
N LYS A 195 0.25 19.70 4.42
CA LYS A 195 1.18 20.77 4.78
C LYS A 195 2.52 20.22 5.27
N TRP A 196 2.49 19.17 6.09
CA TRP A 196 3.70 18.48 6.54
C TRP A 196 4.50 17.93 5.36
N ALA A 197 3.84 17.23 4.43
CA ALA A 197 4.50 16.67 3.25
C ALA A 197 5.10 17.76 2.34
N GLN A 198 4.41 18.90 2.17
CA GLN A 198 4.93 20.06 1.45
C GLN A 198 6.18 20.63 2.14
N GLN A 199 6.17 20.72 3.47
CA GLN A 199 7.33 21.18 4.25
C GLN A 199 8.51 20.22 4.06
N VAL A 200 8.29 18.89 4.22
CA VAL A 200 9.35 17.88 4.05
C VAL A 200 9.93 17.94 2.64
N ALA A 201 9.10 17.95 1.59
CA ALA A 201 9.58 18.03 0.20
C ALA A 201 10.32 19.34 -0.11
N GLY A 202 10.07 20.40 0.65
CA GLY A 202 10.70 21.72 0.50
C GLY A 202 11.91 21.97 1.40
N LEU A 203 12.31 21.02 2.26
CA LEU A 203 13.49 21.16 3.09
C LEU A 203 14.76 21.22 2.23
N GLU A 204 15.67 22.13 2.56
CA GLU A 204 16.95 22.29 1.84
C GLU A 204 17.78 21.02 1.85
N GLU A 205 17.77 20.27 2.95
CA GLU A 205 18.46 18.98 3.08
C GLU A 205 17.98 17.91 2.11
N TYR A 206 16.72 18.00 1.63
CA TYR A 206 16.14 17.06 0.63
C TYR A 206 16.01 17.65 -0.77
N ALA A 207 16.59 18.83 -1.04
CA ALA A 207 16.46 19.49 -2.35
C ALA A 207 17.00 18.65 -3.51
N ASP A 208 18.07 17.89 -3.27
CA ASP A 208 18.72 17.01 -4.25
C ASP A 208 18.24 15.54 -4.17
N HIS A 209 17.37 15.20 -3.20
CA HIS A 209 16.80 13.86 -3.10
C HIS A 209 15.76 13.63 -4.19
N ARG A 210 15.67 12.38 -4.62
CA ARG A 210 14.56 11.89 -5.44
C ARG A 210 13.46 11.38 -4.53
N ILE A 211 12.30 12.03 -4.57
CA ILE A 211 11.18 11.66 -3.71
C ILE A 211 10.29 10.65 -4.42
N VAL A 212 10.05 9.52 -3.76
CA VAL A 212 9.01 8.54 -4.06
C VAL A 212 7.87 8.76 -3.08
N LEU A 213 6.74 9.24 -3.58
CA LEU A 213 5.53 9.43 -2.77
C LEU A 213 4.69 8.16 -2.80
N MET A 214 4.34 7.63 -1.63
CA MET A 214 3.36 6.57 -1.49
C MET A 214 2.12 7.09 -0.79
N THR A 215 0.95 6.80 -1.34
CA THR A 215 -0.36 6.99 -0.70
C THR A 215 -1.34 5.97 -1.27
N HIS A 216 -2.42 5.65 -0.55
CA HIS A 216 -3.30 4.58 -0.98
C HIS A 216 -4.14 4.94 -2.21
N ALA A 217 -4.82 6.08 -2.21
CA ALA A 217 -5.81 6.44 -3.23
C ALA A 217 -5.35 7.66 -4.06
N TYR A 218 -4.89 7.41 -5.29
CA TYR A 218 -4.36 8.49 -6.14
C TYR A 218 -4.78 8.37 -7.60
N LEU A 219 -4.57 7.21 -8.23
CA LEU A 219 -4.83 6.95 -9.65
C LEU A 219 -5.92 5.88 -9.81
N ASP A 220 -6.66 5.90 -10.91
CA ASP A 220 -7.57 4.81 -11.30
C ASP A 220 -6.97 3.94 -12.43
N ALA A 221 -7.64 2.81 -12.72
CA ALA A 221 -7.21 1.88 -13.78
C ALA A 221 -7.43 2.41 -15.23
N LYS A 222 -7.84 3.68 -15.38
CA LYS A 222 -7.93 4.39 -16.66
C LYS A 222 -6.87 5.50 -16.75
N ASP A 223 -5.84 5.41 -15.91
CA ASP A 223 -4.76 6.40 -15.82
C ASP A 223 -5.24 7.81 -15.43
N GLN A 224 -6.40 7.93 -14.77
CA GLN A 224 -6.93 9.21 -14.32
C GLN A 224 -6.69 9.37 -12.82
N ARG A 225 -6.26 10.56 -12.39
CA ARG A 225 -6.21 10.87 -10.97
C ARG A 225 -7.62 10.91 -10.38
N LEU A 226 -7.77 10.29 -9.22
CA LEU A 226 -9.03 10.33 -8.49
C LEU A 226 -9.39 11.77 -8.17
N SER A 227 -10.63 12.14 -8.45
CA SER A 227 -11.15 13.50 -8.26
C SER A 227 -12.53 13.45 -7.61
N GLY A 228 -12.95 14.58 -7.06
CA GLY A 228 -14.20 14.70 -6.31
C GLY A 228 -14.02 14.54 -4.80
N PRO A 229 -15.08 14.74 -4.01
CA PRO A 229 -14.99 14.72 -2.56
C PRO A 229 -14.54 13.39 -2.02
N CYS A 230 -13.56 13.39 -1.13
CA CYS A 230 -13.14 12.18 -0.39
C CYS A 230 -14.29 11.72 0.52
N LYS A 231 -14.57 10.43 0.47
CA LYS A 231 -15.63 9.80 1.25
C LYS A 231 -15.13 8.44 1.74
N VAL A 232 -15.59 8.05 2.90
CA VAL A 232 -15.48 6.67 3.34
C VAL A 232 -16.29 5.80 2.37
N THR A 233 -15.61 5.01 1.56
CA THR A 233 -16.23 4.14 0.54
C THR A 233 -16.39 2.71 1.02
N SER A 234 -15.59 2.30 1.99
CA SER A 234 -15.56 0.95 2.53
C SER A 234 -16.58 0.75 3.65
N TYR A 235 -16.83 -0.50 3.93
CA TYR A 235 -17.72 -0.97 4.98
C TYR A 235 -17.07 -0.80 6.37
N GLU A 236 -16.88 0.43 6.78
CA GLU A 236 -16.49 0.71 8.15
C GLU A 236 -17.64 0.34 9.09
N PRO A 237 -17.52 -0.68 9.93
CA PRO A 237 -18.59 -1.02 10.83
C PRO A 237 -18.56 -0.11 12.05
N LEU A 238 -19.53 0.78 12.15
CA LEU A 238 -19.85 1.36 13.44
C LEU A 238 -20.68 0.37 14.23
N VAL A 239 -20.22 -0.03 15.40
CA VAL A 239 -21.04 -0.76 16.38
C VAL A 239 -21.95 0.25 17.08
N ARG A 240 -23.26 0.20 16.81
CA ARG A 240 -24.28 0.99 17.50
C ARG A 240 -25.23 0.03 18.23
N ASN A 241 -25.33 0.17 19.56
CA ASN A 241 -26.24 -0.64 20.37
C ASN A 241 -26.06 -2.15 20.10
N GLY A 242 -24.82 -2.65 20.00
CA GLY A 242 -24.52 -4.05 19.70
C GLY A 242 -24.83 -4.49 18.27
N ARG A 243 -25.17 -3.56 17.37
CA ARG A 243 -25.43 -3.84 15.94
C ARG A 243 -24.36 -3.19 15.08
N ILE A 244 -23.86 -3.91 14.11
CA ILE A 244 -22.95 -3.40 13.09
C ILE A 244 -23.73 -2.53 12.11
N VAL A 245 -23.37 -1.27 12.02
CA VAL A 245 -23.96 -0.32 11.06
C VAL A 245 -22.89 0.04 10.03
N LYS A 246 -23.14 -0.31 8.77
CA LYS A 246 -22.27 0.09 7.67
C LYS A 246 -22.37 1.60 7.46
N ILE A 247 -21.24 2.33 7.52
CA ILE A 247 -21.17 3.71 7.09
C ILE A 247 -20.69 3.70 5.65
N LYS A 248 -21.54 4.21 4.77
CA LYS A 248 -21.17 4.42 3.38
C LYS A 248 -21.30 5.91 3.05
N GLY A 249 -20.23 6.47 2.47
CA GLY A 249 -20.26 7.83 1.94
C GLY A 249 -20.17 8.93 3.00
N LEU A 250 -19.60 8.64 4.20
CA LEU A 250 -19.26 9.69 5.15
C LEU A 250 -18.25 10.65 4.50
N PRO A 251 -18.56 11.95 4.37
CA PRO A 251 -17.58 12.90 3.85
C PRO A 251 -16.35 13.01 4.76
N LEU A 252 -15.19 13.17 4.14
CA LEU A 252 -13.94 13.52 4.81
C LEU A 252 -13.57 14.96 4.37
N PRO A 253 -14.05 15.99 5.06
CA PRO A 253 -14.02 17.36 4.56
C PRO A 253 -12.62 17.98 4.49
N ASP A 254 -11.68 17.46 5.29
CA ASP A 254 -10.30 17.92 5.38
C ASP A 254 -9.32 17.03 4.55
N ALA A 255 -9.86 16.11 3.75
CA ALA A 255 -9.09 15.13 3.01
C ALA A 255 -8.85 15.54 1.56
N SER A 256 -7.67 15.21 1.05
CA SER A 256 -7.26 15.46 -0.33
C SER A 256 -7.35 14.20 -1.19
N ASN A 257 -7.93 14.34 -2.39
CA ASN A 257 -7.96 13.32 -3.44
C ASN A 257 -6.70 13.35 -4.31
N GLY A 258 -6.59 12.40 -5.27
CA GLY A 258 -5.42 12.29 -6.13
C GLY A 258 -5.12 13.53 -6.98
N GLU A 259 -6.16 14.22 -7.51
CA GLU A 259 -5.96 15.45 -8.27
C GLU A 259 -5.52 16.61 -7.37
N GLU A 260 -6.07 16.70 -6.15
CA GLU A 260 -5.64 17.70 -5.17
C GLU A 260 -4.20 17.46 -4.70
N LEU A 261 -3.79 16.20 -4.48
CA LEU A 261 -2.39 15.83 -4.20
C LEU A 261 -1.47 16.25 -5.33
N TRP A 262 -1.87 16.00 -6.58
CA TRP A 262 -1.12 16.47 -7.74
C TRP A 262 -0.94 17.98 -7.73
N GLN A 263 -2.02 18.74 -7.61
CA GLN A 263 -1.99 20.20 -7.73
C GLN A 263 -1.28 20.86 -6.55
N LYS A 264 -1.47 20.35 -5.33
CA LYS A 264 -0.99 21.00 -4.10
C LYS A 264 0.43 20.56 -3.71
N LEU A 265 0.82 19.31 -4.03
CA LEU A 265 2.10 18.73 -3.57
C LEU A 265 3.00 18.30 -4.74
N VAL A 266 2.52 17.37 -5.58
CA VAL A 266 3.39 16.68 -6.54
C VAL A 266 3.86 17.62 -7.66
N ARG A 267 2.94 18.35 -8.27
CA ARG A 267 3.27 19.28 -9.36
C ARG A 267 4.16 20.46 -8.94
N PRO A 268 3.97 21.10 -7.78
CA PRO A 268 4.85 22.18 -7.33
C PRO A 268 6.25 21.72 -6.94
N ALA A 269 6.40 20.49 -6.41
CA ALA A 269 7.68 19.96 -5.97
C ALA A 269 8.59 19.63 -7.16
N SER A 270 9.86 20.05 -7.09
CA SER A 270 10.85 19.82 -8.16
C SER A 270 11.55 18.47 -8.06
N ASN A 271 11.37 17.75 -6.94
CA ASN A 271 12.10 16.54 -6.54
C ASN A 271 11.20 15.29 -6.36
N ILE A 272 9.87 15.41 -6.46
CA ILE A 272 8.99 14.24 -6.52
C ILE A 272 9.05 13.67 -7.95
N GLU A 273 9.51 12.42 -8.10
CA GLU A 273 9.70 11.76 -9.39
C GLU A 273 8.75 10.57 -9.61
N LEU A 274 8.24 9.99 -8.53
CA LEU A 274 7.35 8.82 -8.59
C LEU A 274 6.24 8.95 -7.56
N VAL A 275 5.02 8.57 -7.96
CA VAL A 275 3.88 8.35 -7.05
C VAL A 275 3.43 6.90 -7.20
N VAL A 276 3.25 6.20 -6.07
CA VAL A 276 2.79 4.80 -6.03
C VAL A 276 1.50 4.72 -5.21
N CYS A 277 0.50 4.01 -5.73
CA CYS A 277 -0.80 3.85 -5.05
C CYS A 277 -1.45 2.48 -5.30
N GLY A 278 -2.51 2.18 -4.53
CA GLY A 278 -3.42 1.04 -4.63
C GLY A 278 -4.87 1.48 -4.78
N HIS A 279 -5.79 0.88 -4.01
CA HIS A 279 -7.21 1.25 -3.83
C HIS A 279 -8.15 0.84 -4.97
N ILE A 280 -7.75 0.95 -6.21
CA ILE A 280 -8.60 0.64 -7.37
C ILE A 280 -8.03 -0.59 -8.05
N SER A 281 -8.81 -1.68 -8.06
CA SER A 281 -8.39 -2.96 -8.66
C SER A 281 -7.91 -2.79 -10.10
N GLY A 282 -6.73 -3.30 -10.36
CA GLY A 282 -6.07 -3.25 -11.66
C GLY A 282 -4.69 -2.55 -11.60
N SER A 283 -4.29 -2.05 -12.75
CA SER A 283 -3.04 -1.31 -12.90
C SER A 283 -3.28 -0.04 -13.73
N GLY A 284 -2.52 1.00 -13.43
CA GLY A 284 -2.55 2.26 -14.17
C GLY A 284 -1.17 2.90 -14.18
N PHE A 285 -0.88 3.63 -15.24
CA PHE A 285 0.38 4.34 -15.37
C PHE A 285 0.19 5.62 -16.16
N ARG A 286 0.72 6.71 -15.63
CA ARG A 286 0.80 7.98 -16.36
C ARG A 286 2.07 8.74 -16.02
N THR A 287 2.45 9.61 -16.94
CA THR A 287 3.57 10.54 -16.73
C THR A 287 3.10 11.95 -17.05
N ASP A 288 3.30 12.86 -16.10
CA ASP A 288 3.03 14.28 -16.29
C ASP A 288 4.27 15.09 -15.90
N ARG A 289 4.37 16.32 -16.41
CA ARG A 289 5.45 17.23 -16.05
C ARG A 289 5.08 18.08 -14.85
N ASN A 290 5.99 18.15 -13.90
CA ASN A 290 5.87 19.06 -12.76
C ASN A 290 6.17 20.52 -13.18
N SER A 291 6.05 21.45 -12.24
CA SER A 291 6.28 22.89 -12.50
C SER A 291 7.73 23.21 -12.88
N ALA A 292 8.69 22.34 -12.57
CA ALA A 292 10.08 22.46 -12.99
C ALA A 292 10.36 21.82 -14.36
N GLY A 293 9.32 21.27 -15.04
CA GLY A 293 9.43 20.64 -16.34
C GLY A 293 10.01 19.21 -16.31
N LYS A 294 10.17 18.62 -15.11
CA LYS A 294 10.62 17.23 -14.96
C LYS A 294 9.45 16.28 -15.03
N ASP A 295 9.69 15.09 -15.57
CA ASP A 295 8.69 14.03 -15.64
C ASP A 295 8.45 13.44 -14.24
N VAL A 296 7.17 13.21 -13.90
CA VAL A 296 6.71 12.53 -12.70
C VAL A 296 5.92 11.30 -13.12
N HIS A 297 6.41 10.13 -12.76
CA HIS A 297 5.73 8.87 -13.01
C HIS A 297 4.70 8.60 -11.90
N GLN A 298 3.53 8.09 -12.27
CA GLN A 298 2.43 7.83 -11.34
C GLN A 298 1.93 6.42 -11.64
N MET A 299 1.92 5.55 -10.65
CA MET A 299 1.65 4.13 -10.80
C MET A 299 0.57 3.66 -9.84
N LEU A 300 -0.40 2.95 -10.36
CA LEU A 300 -1.38 2.18 -9.62
C LEU A 300 -1.05 0.70 -9.77
N PHE A 301 -1.08 -0.02 -8.65
CA PHE A 301 -1.09 -1.48 -8.66
C PHE A 301 -1.94 -2.03 -7.53
N ASP A 302 -3.02 -2.70 -7.88
CA ASP A 302 -3.89 -3.44 -6.97
C ASP A 302 -4.32 -4.76 -7.65
N ALA A 303 -3.96 -5.87 -7.05
CA ALA A 303 -4.13 -7.22 -7.59
C ALA A 303 -5.35 -7.96 -7.01
N GLN A 304 -6.35 -7.26 -6.47
CA GLN A 304 -7.55 -7.87 -5.90
C GLN A 304 -8.54 -8.36 -6.92
#